data_49e5a386f69830744c97f00d2e2388ef
#
_entry.id   49e5a386f69830744c97f00d2e2388ef
#
_cell.length_a   1.000
_cell.length_b   1.000
_cell.length_c   1.000
_cell.angle_alpha   90.00
_cell.angle_beta   90.00
_cell.angle_gamma   90.00
#
_symmetry.space_group_name_H-M   'P 1'
#
loop_
_entity.id
_entity.type
_entity.pdbx_description
1 polymer ?
#
loop_
_entity_poly.entity_id
_entity_poly.type
_entity_poly.pdbx_seq_one_letter_code
_entity_poly.pdbx_strand_id
1 'polypeptide(L)'
;MAKYFQILSVIILLLAQAPIQAQTVEDTTIAPALTEFWEPQVRVVSPGEGAEPPSDAIVLFDGSNLDEWVSAKDGSPAPWTINADGSMTVVPDSGDIKTRRLFGDVQLHLEFRTPAEITGDGQGRGNSGVFLQERYEVQVLDNYNNRTYSNGQAGSIYKQQMPLVNACRPPGEWQRYDIIFQAPRFNKDGVRVSPGTATVLHNGVLVQNHTVIQGTTEYRGWPKNIAHGPAALKLQDHSNKVSYRNIWIREL
;
A
#
# COMPACT_ATOMS: atom_id res chain seq x y z
N MET A 1 27.35 59.46 50.58
CA MET A 1 26.49 58.77 49.59
C MET A 1 27.11 57.41 49.30
N ALA A 2 26.62 56.36 49.97
CA ALA A 2 27.12 55.00 49.85
C ALA A 2 26.21 54.25 48.86
N LYS A 3 26.78 53.72 47.77
CA LYS A 3 26.09 52.90 46.80
C LYS A 3 26.19 51.43 47.24
N TYR A 4 25.06 50.84 47.58
CA TYR A 4 24.95 49.39 47.83
C TYR A 4 24.90 48.64 46.48
N PHE A 5 25.88 47.77 46.24
CA PHE A 5 25.88 46.76 45.20
C PHE A 5 25.22 45.51 45.77
N GLN A 6 24.04 45.15 45.26
CA GLN A 6 23.45 43.85 45.55
C GLN A 6 24.00 42.81 44.55
N ILE A 7 24.72 41.84 45.08
CA ILE A 7 25.17 40.67 44.30
C ILE A 7 24.04 39.65 44.35
N LEU A 8 23.42 39.41 43.18
CA LEU A 8 22.40 38.39 42.97
C LEU A 8 23.12 37.06 42.71
N SER A 9 23.19 36.19 43.72
CA SER A 9 23.73 34.82 43.55
C SER A 9 22.71 33.94 42.90
N VAL A 10 22.93 33.56 41.61
CA VAL A 10 22.15 32.53 40.90
C VAL A 10 22.63 31.14 41.34
N ILE A 11 21.81 30.45 42.10
CA ILE A 11 22.04 29.04 42.46
C ILE A 11 21.53 28.22 41.29
N ILE A 12 22.46 27.68 40.50
CA ILE A 12 22.13 26.67 39.45
C ILE A 12 21.97 25.33 40.15
N LEU A 13 20.73 24.87 40.29
CA LEU A 13 20.39 23.54 40.79
C LEU A 13 20.66 22.53 39.65
N LEU A 14 21.80 21.85 39.67
CA LEU A 14 22.08 20.70 38.81
C LEU A 14 21.24 19.51 39.29
N LEU A 15 20.11 19.27 38.64
CA LEU A 15 19.37 18.03 38.78
C LEU A 15 20.18 16.92 38.12
N ALA A 16 20.88 16.12 38.93
CA ALA A 16 21.47 14.87 38.46
C ALA A 16 20.34 13.92 38.03
N GLN A 17 20.19 13.75 36.71
CA GLN A 17 19.32 12.70 36.20
C GLN A 17 19.99 11.36 36.45
N ALA A 18 19.49 10.61 37.43
CA ALA A 18 19.86 9.21 37.58
C ALA A 18 19.42 8.43 36.36
N PRO A 19 20.25 7.57 35.77
CA PRO A 19 19.83 6.74 34.67
C PRO A 19 18.67 5.85 35.13
N ILE A 20 17.53 5.92 34.44
CA ILE A 20 16.44 4.96 34.61
C ILE A 20 16.97 3.64 34.06
N GLN A 21 17.51 2.79 34.91
CA GLN A 21 17.76 1.40 34.58
C GLN A 21 16.40 0.71 34.56
N ALA A 22 15.96 0.33 33.35
CA ALA A 22 14.87 -0.63 33.19
C ALA A 22 15.34 -1.93 33.85
N GLN A 23 14.86 -2.22 35.06
CA GLN A 23 15.02 -3.53 35.67
C GLN A 23 14.19 -4.52 34.85
N THR A 24 14.85 -5.32 34.03
CA THR A 24 14.28 -6.57 33.56
C THR A 24 14.27 -7.52 34.75
N VAL A 25 13.17 -7.56 35.48
CA VAL A 25 12.94 -8.64 36.46
C VAL A 25 12.65 -9.88 35.61
N GLU A 26 13.65 -10.75 35.49
CA GLU A 26 13.43 -12.09 34.98
C GLU A 26 12.56 -12.82 36.02
N ASP A 27 11.26 -12.99 35.72
CA ASP A 27 10.36 -13.72 36.61
C ASP A 27 10.61 -15.22 36.46
N THR A 28 11.63 -15.69 37.16
CA THR A 28 12.03 -17.11 37.17
C THR A 28 11.02 -18.02 37.87
N THR A 29 9.93 -17.46 38.42
CA THR A 29 8.89 -18.24 39.12
C THR A 29 7.80 -18.75 38.20
N ILE A 30 7.67 -18.18 37.00
CA ILE A 30 6.66 -18.59 36.01
C ILE A 30 7.22 -19.73 35.16
N ALA A 31 6.55 -20.88 35.20
CA ALA A 31 6.91 -22.00 34.31
C ALA A 31 6.76 -21.60 32.85
N PRO A 32 7.74 -21.90 31.96
CA PRO A 32 7.67 -21.53 30.53
C PRO A 32 6.37 -21.94 29.86
N ALA A 33 5.83 -23.10 30.18
CA ALA A 33 4.58 -23.62 29.62
C ALA A 33 3.35 -22.72 29.84
N LEU A 34 3.37 -21.80 30.80
CA LEU A 34 2.25 -20.88 31.09
C LEU A 34 2.09 -19.80 30.02
N THR A 35 3.11 -19.55 29.20
CA THR A 35 3.08 -18.58 28.10
C THR A 35 3.04 -19.27 26.73
N GLU A 36 2.94 -20.60 26.70
CA GLU A 36 2.87 -21.39 25.47
C GLU A 36 1.41 -21.61 25.07
N PHE A 37 1.07 -21.25 23.82
CA PHE A 37 -0.26 -21.48 23.25
C PHE A 37 -0.18 -22.60 22.22
N TRP A 38 -0.74 -23.75 22.52
CA TRP A 38 -0.76 -24.92 21.66
C TRP A 38 -1.96 -24.97 20.72
N GLU A 39 -2.99 -24.19 21.03
CA GLU A 39 -4.19 -24.07 20.21
C GLU A 39 -4.61 -22.59 20.07
N PRO A 40 -5.19 -22.19 18.91
CA PRO A 40 -5.35 -22.98 17.69
C PRO A 40 -4.02 -23.25 16.98
N GLN A 41 -3.90 -24.40 16.32
CA GLN A 41 -2.73 -24.70 15.50
C GLN A 41 -2.68 -23.78 14.27
N VAL A 42 -1.47 -23.34 13.91
CA VAL A 42 -1.27 -22.50 12.74
C VAL A 42 -1.54 -23.28 11.45
N ARG A 43 -2.37 -22.73 10.56
CA ARG A 43 -2.67 -23.35 9.26
C ARG A 43 -1.41 -23.43 8.40
N VAL A 44 -1.20 -24.60 7.78
CA VAL A 44 -0.08 -24.82 6.85
C VAL A 44 -0.47 -24.30 5.46
N VAL A 45 0.40 -23.50 4.88
CA VAL A 45 0.27 -22.92 3.54
C VAL A 45 1.55 -23.20 2.77
N SER A 46 1.45 -23.68 1.53
CA SER A 46 2.60 -23.74 0.62
C SER A 46 2.91 -22.31 0.13
N PRO A 47 4.15 -21.83 0.25
CA PRO A 47 4.46 -20.43 -0.09
C PRO A 47 4.52 -20.14 -1.60
N GLY A 48 4.56 -21.17 -2.46
CA GLY A 48 4.91 -21.03 -3.87
C GLY A 48 6.42 -20.78 -4.07
N GLU A 49 6.87 -20.69 -5.30
CA GLU A 49 8.26 -20.38 -5.66
C GLU A 49 8.34 -18.99 -6.33
N GLY A 50 9.29 -18.15 -5.92
CA GLY A 50 9.48 -16.83 -6.52
C GLY A 50 8.27 -15.90 -6.35
N ALA A 51 7.55 -15.64 -7.43
CA ALA A 51 6.34 -14.81 -7.46
C ALA A 51 5.04 -15.62 -7.65
N GLU A 52 5.12 -16.94 -7.57
CA GLU A 52 3.94 -17.80 -7.62
C GLU A 52 3.00 -17.55 -6.43
N PRO A 53 1.69 -17.70 -6.63
CA PRO A 53 0.73 -17.53 -5.55
C PRO A 53 0.89 -18.63 -4.48
N PRO A 54 0.83 -18.29 -3.19
CA PRO A 54 0.72 -19.28 -2.13
C PRO A 54 -0.58 -20.08 -2.26
N SER A 55 -0.61 -21.28 -1.67
CA SER A 55 -1.72 -22.23 -1.86
C SER A 55 -3.08 -21.77 -1.34
N ASP A 56 -3.14 -20.70 -0.54
CA ASP A 56 -4.35 -20.06 -0.03
C ASP A 56 -4.68 -18.72 -0.72
N ALA A 57 -3.95 -18.38 -1.79
CA ALA A 57 -4.24 -17.20 -2.56
C ALA A 57 -5.39 -17.40 -3.55
N ILE A 58 -6.07 -16.31 -3.83
CA ILE A 58 -7.04 -16.16 -4.90
C ILE A 58 -6.30 -15.57 -6.10
N VAL A 59 -6.20 -16.32 -7.19
CA VAL A 59 -5.62 -15.80 -8.43
C VAL A 59 -6.64 -14.91 -9.12
N LEU A 60 -6.28 -13.64 -9.31
CA LEU A 60 -7.14 -12.65 -9.96
C LEU A 60 -6.82 -12.49 -11.44
N PHE A 61 -5.56 -12.78 -11.85
CA PHE A 61 -5.16 -12.78 -13.25
C PHE A 61 -3.88 -13.58 -13.46
N ASP A 62 -3.96 -14.61 -14.26
CA ASP A 62 -2.86 -15.51 -14.64
C ASP A 62 -2.48 -15.44 -16.13
N GLY A 63 -3.13 -14.54 -16.87
CA GLY A 63 -2.95 -14.38 -18.32
C GLY A 63 -4.00 -15.11 -19.18
N SER A 64 -4.87 -15.93 -18.60
CA SER A 64 -5.81 -16.75 -19.37
C SER A 64 -7.09 -16.00 -19.77
N ASN A 65 -7.69 -15.24 -18.84
CA ASN A 65 -8.94 -14.51 -19.06
C ASN A 65 -9.11 -13.34 -18.06
N LEU A 66 -10.17 -12.54 -18.23
CA LEU A 66 -10.54 -11.43 -17.34
C LEU A 66 -11.81 -11.74 -16.52
N ASP A 67 -12.12 -13.00 -16.27
CA ASP A 67 -13.40 -13.41 -15.64
C ASP A 67 -13.55 -12.88 -14.21
N GLU A 68 -12.45 -12.65 -13.49
CA GLU A 68 -12.46 -12.02 -12.16
C GLU A 68 -12.67 -10.49 -12.22
N TRP A 69 -12.64 -9.88 -13.42
CA TRP A 69 -12.67 -8.44 -13.61
C TRP A 69 -13.90 -7.98 -14.36
N VAL A 70 -14.36 -6.78 -14.04
CA VAL A 70 -15.46 -6.07 -14.73
C VAL A 70 -15.10 -4.60 -14.92
N SER A 71 -15.77 -3.94 -15.85
CA SER A 71 -15.77 -2.48 -15.95
C SER A 71 -16.22 -1.88 -14.61
N ALA A 72 -15.42 -0.96 -14.06
CA ALA A 72 -15.77 -0.28 -12.82
C ALA A 72 -16.98 0.65 -12.99
N LYS A 73 -17.30 1.04 -14.21
CA LYS A 73 -18.39 1.96 -14.55
C LYS A 73 -19.77 1.32 -14.41
N ASP A 74 -19.93 0.10 -14.94
CA ASP A 74 -21.27 -0.50 -15.14
C ASP A 74 -21.32 -2.01 -14.88
N GLY A 75 -20.18 -2.64 -14.53
CA GLY A 75 -20.11 -4.08 -14.27
C GLY A 75 -20.13 -4.95 -15.53
N SER A 76 -20.07 -4.38 -16.73
CA SER A 76 -19.89 -5.12 -17.99
C SER A 76 -18.52 -5.83 -18.02
N PRO A 77 -18.26 -6.76 -18.97
CA PRO A 77 -16.95 -7.38 -19.13
C PRO A 77 -15.83 -6.34 -19.20
N ALA A 78 -14.71 -6.64 -18.55
CA ALA A 78 -13.56 -5.74 -18.50
C ALA A 78 -13.05 -5.44 -19.92
N PRO A 79 -12.87 -4.14 -20.30
CA PRO A 79 -12.57 -3.76 -21.68
C PRO A 79 -11.08 -3.80 -22.03
N TRP A 80 -10.21 -4.26 -21.14
CA TRP A 80 -8.77 -4.28 -21.36
C TRP A 80 -8.35 -5.48 -22.23
N THR A 81 -7.17 -5.35 -22.88
CA THR A 81 -6.68 -6.36 -23.81
C THR A 81 -5.76 -7.37 -23.14
N ILE A 82 -5.98 -8.67 -23.36
CA ILE A 82 -5.03 -9.73 -23.02
C ILE A 82 -4.04 -9.86 -24.17
N ASN A 83 -2.74 -9.84 -23.82
CA ASN A 83 -1.64 -9.93 -24.78
C ASN A 83 -1.12 -11.39 -24.88
N ALA A 84 -0.41 -11.68 -25.98
CA ALA A 84 0.19 -13.00 -26.19
C ALA A 84 1.25 -13.40 -25.16
N ASP A 85 1.82 -12.41 -24.43
CA ASP A 85 2.79 -12.66 -23.34
C ASP A 85 2.13 -12.95 -21.99
N GLY A 86 0.81 -13.14 -21.95
CA GLY A 86 0.06 -13.43 -20.72
C GLY A 86 -0.15 -12.20 -19.83
N SER A 87 0.08 -11.00 -20.32
CA SER A 87 -0.27 -9.77 -19.62
C SER A 87 -1.62 -9.21 -20.08
N MET A 88 -2.26 -8.36 -19.28
CA MET A 88 -3.35 -7.49 -19.71
C MET A 88 -2.87 -6.05 -19.80
N THR A 89 -3.37 -5.29 -20.77
CA THR A 89 -2.99 -3.89 -20.99
C THR A 89 -4.21 -2.99 -20.99
N VAL A 90 -4.07 -1.84 -20.34
CA VAL A 90 -5.05 -0.75 -20.39
C VAL A 90 -5.35 -0.39 -21.85
N VAL A 91 -6.63 -0.39 -22.20
CA VAL A 91 -7.11 0.24 -23.44
C VAL A 91 -7.47 1.68 -23.09
N PRO A 92 -6.72 2.67 -23.57
CA PRO A 92 -6.93 4.07 -23.19
C PRO A 92 -8.37 4.53 -23.39
N ASP A 93 -8.88 5.24 -22.39
CA ASP A 93 -10.22 5.81 -22.34
C ASP A 93 -11.37 4.77 -22.30
N SER A 94 -11.06 3.49 -22.11
CA SER A 94 -12.07 2.44 -21.93
C SER A 94 -12.63 2.38 -20.50
N GLY A 95 -11.94 3.00 -19.56
CA GLY A 95 -12.28 3.09 -18.14
C GLY A 95 -11.58 2.07 -17.26
N ASP A 96 -11.70 2.31 -15.95
CA ASP A 96 -11.15 1.46 -14.89
C ASP A 96 -11.79 0.07 -14.90
N ILE A 97 -11.02 -0.92 -14.46
CA ILE A 97 -11.54 -2.27 -14.17
C ILE A 97 -11.46 -2.56 -12.68
N LYS A 98 -12.37 -3.40 -12.19
CA LYS A 98 -12.38 -3.84 -10.78
C LYS A 98 -12.72 -5.32 -10.65
N THR A 99 -12.30 -5.91 -9.54
CA THR A 99 -12.64 -7.29 -9.24
C THR A 99 -14.14 -7.47 -8.98
N ARG A 100 -14.67 -8.65 -9.33
CA ARG A 100 -16.04 -9.05 -8.92
C ARG A 100 -16.11 -9.30 -7.42
N ARG A 101 -15.04 -9.85 -6.85
CA ARG A 101 -14.91 -10.13 -5.42
C ARG A 101 -14.60 -8.87 -4.64
N LEU A 102 -15.05 -8.84 -3.39
CA LEU A 102 -14.83 -7.76 -2.45
C LEU A 102 -13.87 -8.24 -1.35
N PHE A 103 -12.96 -7.37 -0.93
CA PHE A 103 -11.88 -7.70 -0.01
C PHE A 103 -11.83 -6.75 1.18
N GLY A 104 -11.42 -7.29 2.33
CA GLY A 104 -11.08 -6.56 3.55
C GLY A 104 -9.58 -6.33 3.66
N ASP A 105 -8.98 -6.91 4.70
CA ASP A 105 -7.53 -6.94 4.90
C ASP A 105 -6.92 -7.96 3.96
N VAL A 106 -5.82 -7.58 3.30
CA VAL A 106 -5.23 -8.42 2.24
C VAL A 106 -3.72 -8.33 2.17
N GLN A 107 -3.13 -9.40 1.68
CA GLN A 107 -1.84 -9.41 1.00
C GLN A 107 -2.11 -9.49 -0.49
N LEU A 108 -1.65 -8.50 -1.24
CA LEU A 108 -1.80 -8.40 -2.70
C LEU A 108 -0.42 -8.45 -3.35
N HIS A 109 -0.30 -9.27 -4.38
CA HIS A 109 0.83 -9.26 -5.31
C HIS A 109 0.35 -8.89 -6.70
N LEU A 110 1.09 -8.06 -7.38
CA LEU A 110 0.88 -7.77 -8.80
C LEU A 110 2.19 -7.31 -9.47
N GLU A 111 2.29 -7.61 -10.76
CA GLU A 111 3.34 -7.05 -11.60
C GLU A 111 2.74 -6.07 -12.60
N PHE A 112 3.43 -4.95 -12.82
CA PHE A 112 3.03 -3.95 -13.81
C PHE A 112 4.21 -3.52 -14.67
N ARG A 113 3.91 -3.00 -15.85
CA ARG A 113 4.90 -2.49 -16.80
C ARG A 113 4.37 -1.24 -17.48
N THR A 114 5.09 -0.14 -17.33
CA THR A 114 4.80 1.09 -18.08
C THR A 114 5.27 0.94 -19.53
N PRO A 115 4.69 1.69 -20.49
CA PRO A 115 5.12 1.61 -21.90
C PRO A 115 6.63 1.83 -22.05
N ALA A 116 7.27 1.01 -22.91
CA ALA A 116 8.71 1.17 -23.23
C ALA A 116 8.97 2.47 -24.01
N GLU A 117 8.02 2.86 -24.86
CA GLU A 117 8.05 4.15 -25.56
C GLU A 117 7.63 5.24 -24.57
N ILE A 118 8.56 6.15 -24.29
CA ILE A 118 8.32 7.25 -23.37
C ILE A 118 7.51 8.33 -24.05
N THR A 119 6.32 8.61 -23.52
CA THR A 119 5.48 9.73 -23.93
C THR A 119 5.07 10.55 -22.72
N GLY A 120 5.16 11.88 -22.81
CA GLY A 120 4.84 12.79 -21.71
C GLY A 120 5.93 12.88 -20.64
N ASP A 121 5.58 13.55 -19.56
CA ASP A 121 6.42 13.77 -18.39
C ASP A 121 5.57 13.83 -17.10
N GLY A 122 6.23 13.86 -15.95
CA GLY A 122 5.57 13.94 -14.65
C GLY A 122 4.45 12.91 -14.50
N GLN A 123 3.25 13.37 -14.20
CA GLN A 123 2.06 12.52 -14.04
C GLN A 123 1.44 12.06 -15.37
N GLY A 124 1.89 12.60 -16.50
CA GLY A 124 1.45 12.18 -17.85
C GLY A 124 2.21 10.98 -18.40
N ARG A 125 3.14 10.38 -17.65
CA ARG A 125 4.06 9.35 -18.14
C ARG A 125 3.82 8.01 -17.48
N GLY A 126 3.24 7.05 -18.23
CA GLY A 126 3.02 5.68 -17.76
C GLY A 126 2.20 5.61 -16.48
N ASN A 127 1.13 6.39 -16.40
CA ASN A 127 0.29 6.56 -15.21
C ASN A 127 -0.83 5.52 -15.16
N SER A 128 -1.07 5.02 -13.97
CA SER A 128 -2.19 4.17 -13.57
C SER A 128 -2.28 4.18 -12.04
N GLY A 129 -3.14 3.36 -11.44
CA GLY A 129 -3.28 3.24 -9.99
C GLY A 129 -3.84 1.89 -9.56
N VAL A 130 -3.39 1.43 -8.40
CA VAL A 130 -3.93 0.25 -7.70
C VAL A 130 -4.78 0.76 -6.54
N PHE A 131 -6.10 0.66 -6.66
CA PHE A 131 -7.03 1.16 -5.67
C PHE A 131 -7.53 0.02 -4.77
N LEU A 132 -7.01 -0.03 -3.57
CA LEU A 132 -7.50 -0.91 -2.51
C LEU A 132 -8.90 -0.44 -2.10
N GLN A 133 -9.86 -1.38 -2.10
CA GLN A 133 -11.27 -1.10 -1.81
C GLN A 133 -11.88 0.04 -2.66
N GLU A 134 -11.43 0.19 -3.91
CA GLU A 134 -11.86 1.24 -4.86
C GLU A 134 -11.57 2.68 -4.38
N ARG A 135 -10.87 2.87 -3.24
CA ARG A 135 -10.74 4.16 -2.53
C ARG A 135 -9.31 4.59 -2.24
N TYR A 136 -8.42 3.64 -2.00
CA TYR A 136 -7.09 3.91 -1.44
C TYR A 136 -6.03 3.54 -2.45
N GLU A 137 -5.46 4.56 -3.08
CA GLU A 137 -4.56 4.38 -4.22
C GLU A 137 -3.11 4.20 -3.79
N VAL A 138 -2.52 3.10 -4.26
CA VAL A 138 -1.07 2.95 -4.42
C VAL A 138 -0.75 3.33 -5.86
N GLN A 139 0.00 4.42 -6.03
CA GLN A 139 0.29 5.01 -7.34
C GLN A 139 1.14 4.07 -8.22
N VAL A 140 0.75 3.97 -9.49
CA VAL A 140 1.55 3.38 -10.58
C VAL A 140 1.97 4.50 -11.53
N LEU A 141 3.28 4.64 -11.74
CA LEU A 141 3.83 5.70 -12.60
C LEU A 141 5.21 5.27 -13.12
N ASP A 142 5.59 5.71 -14.30
CA ASP A 142 6.98 5.67 -14.70
C ASP A 142 7.77 6.80 -14.04
N ASN A 143 8.46 6.48 -12.94
CA ASN A 143 9.34 7.40 -12.22
C ASN A 143 10.83 7.22 -12.54
N TYR A 144 11.18 6.39 -13.51
CA TYR A 144 12.57 6.24 -13.91
C TYR A 144 13.07 7.50 -14.63
N ASN A 145 13.95 8.27 -13.98
CA ASN A 145 14.41 9.58 -14.47
C ASN A 145 13.26 10.54 -14.86
N ASN A 146 12.13 10.46 -14.13
CA ASN A 146 10.97 11.29 -14.34
C ASN A 146 10.60 12.03 -13.06
N ARG A 147 10.71 13.36 -13.06
CA ARG A 147 10.42 14.19 -11.89
C ARG A 147 8.93 14.51 -11.83
N THR A 148 8.34 14.29 -10.65
CA THR A 148 6.98 14.72 -10.30
C THR A 148 6.93 15.10 -8.82
N TYR A 149 5.75 15.50 -8.32
CA TYR A 149 5.59 15.75 -6.89
C TYR A 149 5.75 14.45 -6.07
N SER A 150 6.42 14.56 -4.91
CA SER A 150 6.91 13.41 -4.16
C SER A 150 5.82 12.42 -3.74
N ASN A 151 4.64 12.93 -3.34
CA ASN A 151 3.51 12.10 -2.92
C ASN A 151 2.60 11.65 -4.10
N GLY A 152 3.07 11.76 -5.33
CA GLY A 152 2.46 11.22 -6.54
C GLY A 152 3.42 10.32 -7.34
N GLN A 153 4.55 9.95 -6.76
CA GLN A 153 5.47 8.98 -7.34
C GLN A 153 4.93 7.55 -7.23
N ALA A 154 5.46 6.63 -8.03
CA ALA A 154 5.15 5.21 -7.91
C ALA A 154 5.37 4.70 -6.47
N GLY A 155 4.41 3.95 -5.94
CA GLY A 155 4.44 3.46 -4.55
C GLY A 155 3.99 4.47 -3.50
N SER A 156 3.58 5.70 -3.89
CA SER A 156 2.91 6.63 -2.96
C SER A 156 1.55 6.09 -2.53
N ILE A 157 1.15 6.38 -1.29
CA ILE A 157 -0.28 6.52 -1.00
C ILE A 157 -0.66 7.88 -1.60
N TYR A 158 -1.31 7.85 -2.76
CA TYR A 158 -1.42 9.01 -3.64
C TYR A 158 -1.92 10.27 -2.95
N LYS A 159 -1.12 11.35 -3.05
CA LYS A 159 -1.30 12.66 -2.41
C LYS A 159 -1.40 12.66 -0.87
N GLN A 160 -1.18 11.52 -0.23
CA GLN A 160 -1.16 11.42 1.23
C GLN A 160 0.25 11.20 1.78
N GLN A 161 0.99 10.21 1.25
CA GLN A 161 2.33 9.87 1.71
C GLN A 161 3.25 9.52 0.53
N MET A 162 4.41 10.16 0.47
CA MET A 162 5.45 9.83 -0.52
C MET A 162 6.09 8.47 -0.21
N PRO A 163 6.66 7.78 -1.21
CA PRO A 163 7.44 6.58 -0.97
C PRO A 163 8.75 6.93 -0.24
N LEU A 164 9.27 5.98 0.54
CA LEU A 164 10.57 6.13 1.24
C LEU A 164 11.73 6.32 0.26
N VAL A 165 11.67 5.65 -0.87
CA VAL A 165 12.66 5.72 -1.96
C VAL A 165 11.97 5.48 -3.31
N ASN A 166 12.62 5.90 -4.40
CA ASN A 166 12.21 5.53 -5.76
C ASN A 166 12.91 4.22 -6.16
N ALA A 167 12.15 3.14 -6.28
CA ALA A 167 12.63 1.80 -6.65
C ALA A 167 12.23 1.40 -8.08
N CYS A 168 11.87 2.37 -8.95
CA CYS A 168 11.48 2.10 -10.33
C CYS A 168 12.63 1.55 -11.16
N ARG A 169 12.32 0.53 -11.97
CA ARG A 169 13.14 0.10 -13.11
C ARG A 169 12.81 0.95 -14.34
N PRO A 170 13.64 0.91 -15.39
CA PRO A 170 13.37 1.57 -16.66
C PRO A 170 11.98 1.25 -17.23
N PRO A 171 11.36 2.17 -18.00
CA PRO A 171 10.11 1.89 -18.71
C PRO A 171 10.26 0.69 -19.65
N GLY A 172 9.21 -0.10 -19.81
CA GLY A 172 9.22 -1.36 -20.54
C GLY A 172 9.69 -2.58 -19.74
N GLU A 173 10.28 -2.38 -18.55
CA GLU A 173 10.61 -3.46 -17.64
C GLU A 173 9.46 -3.75 -16.66
N TRP A 174 9.31 -5.02 -16.27
CA TRP A 174 8.34 -5.42 -15.27
C TRP A 174 8.74 -4.93 -13.88
N GLN A 175 7.79 -4.28 -13.24
CA GLN A 175 7.81 -3.80 -11.85
C GLN A 175 6.95 -4.74 -11.01
N ARG A 176 7.23 -4.87 -9.72
CA ARG A 176 6.45 -5.68 -8.80
C ARG A 176 6.02 -4.86 -7.60
N TYR A 177 4.75 -4.98 -7.24
CA TYR A 177 4.23 -4.57 -5.93
C TYR A 177 3.84 -5.78 -5.10
N ASP A 178 4.33 -5.79 -3.85
CA ASP A 178 3.80 -6.62 -2.78
C ASP A 178 3.20 -5.67 -1.74
N ILE A 179 1.89 -5.76 -1.53
CA ILE A 179 1.12 -4.83 -0.69
C ILE A 179 0.44 -5.60 0.43
N ILE A 180 0.70 -5.20 1.68
CA ILE A 180 -0.05 -5.67 2.85
C ILE A 180 -0.95 -4.52 3.27
N PHE A 181 -2.24 -4.72 3.18
CA PHE A 181 -3.26 -3.72 3.46
C PHE A 181 -4.15 -4.15 4.61
N GLN A 182 -4.32 -3.27 5.59
CA GLN A 182 -5.33 -3.37 6.62
C GLN A 182 -6.40 -2.31 6.36
N ALA A 183 -7.64 -2.76 6.19
CA ALA A 183 -8.76 -1.88 5.91
C ALA A 183 -9.11 -1.03 7.14
N PRO A 184 -9.60 0.20 6.95
CA PRO A 184 -10.13 0.99 8.06
C PRO A 184 -11.35 0.31 8.68
N ARG A 185 -11.56 0.54 9.97
CA ARG A 185 -12.74 0.06 10.68
C ARG A 185 -13.63 1.23 11.05
N PHE A 186 -14.93 1.02 10.88
CA PHE A 186 -15.96 1.99 11.22
C PHE A 186 -16.93 1.37 12.22
N ASN A 187 -17.42 2.17 13.16
CA ASN A 187 -18.50 1.74 14.05
C ASN A 187 -19.87 1.85 13.36
N LYS A 188 -20.92 1.45 14.06
CA LYS A 188 -22.32 1.50 13.55
C LYS A 188 -22.81 2.92 13.20
N ASP A 189 -22.19 3.94 13.75
CA ASP A 189 -22.52 5.35 13.51
C ASP A 189 -21.71 5.95 12.35
N GLY A 190 -20.90 5.13 11.65
CA GLY A 190 -20.08 5.55 10.53
C GLY A 190 -18.79 6.29 10.93
N VAL A 191 -18.45 6.29 12.22
CA VAL A 191 -17.22 6.91 12.71
C VAL A 191 -16.05 5.94 12.53
N ARG A 192 -14.94 6.41 11.96
CA ARG A 192 -13.72 5.62 11.83
C ARG A 192 -13.09 5.40 13.21
N VAL A 193 -13.04 4.14 13.64
CA VAL A 193 -12.45 3.72 14.93
C VAL A 193 -11.02 3.20 14.78
N SER A 194 -10.63 2.77 13.56
CA SER A 194 -9.25 2.41 13.23
C SER A 194 -8.93 2.87 11.81
N PRO A 195 -7.79 3.53 11.57
CA PRO A 195 -7.37 3.88 10.23
C PRO A 195 -6.98 2.63 9.43
N GLY A 196 -7.07 2.71 8.10
CA GLY A 196 -6.41 1.76 7.23
C GLY A 196 -4.90 1.98 7.23
N THR A 197 -4.14 0.93 6.94
CA THR A 197 -2.69 1.01 6.79
C THR A 197 -2.22 0.22 5.58
N ALA A 198 -1.09 0.65 5.00
CA ALA A 198 -0.44 -0.09 3.92
C ALA A 198 1.06 -0.23 4.15
N THR A 199 1.57 -1.44 3.93
CA THR A 199 2.99 -1.71 3.73
C THR A 199 3.17 -2.10 2.28
N VAL A 200 4.07 -1.42 1.57
CA VAL A 200 4.29 -1.64 0.14
C VAL A 200 5.78 -1.89 -0.12
N LEU A 201 6.06 -3.01 -0.78
CA LEU A 201 7.37 -3.26 -1.38
C LEU A 201 7.25 -3.03 -2.89
N HIS A 202 8.15 -2.23 -3.44
CA HIS A 202 8.31 -2.02 -4.87
C HIS A 202 9.60 -2.67 -5.33
N ASN A 203 9.53 -3.66 -6.21
CA ASN A 203 10.68 -4.47 -6.64
C ASN A 203 11.48 -5.10 -5.48
N GLY A 204 10.78 -5.46 -4.39
CA GLY A 204 11.39 -6.00 -3.18
C GLY A 204 11.95 -4.94 -2.21
N VAL A 205 11.90 -3.66 -2.57
CA VAL A 205 12.34 -2.54 -1.73
C VAL A 205 11.15 -1.96 -0.97
N LEU A 206 11.27 -1.78 0.35
CA LEU A 206 10.23 -1.19 1.18
C LEU A 206 10.05 0.29 0.82
N VAL A 207 8.86 0.65 0.35
CA VAL A 207 8.51 2.04 -0.03
C VAL A 207 7.42 2.65 0.85
N GLN A 208 6.58 1.82 1.49
CA GLN A 208 5.64 2.23 2.54
C GLN A 208 5.75 1.24 3.71
N ASN A 209 5.91 1.74 4.93
CA ASN A 209 6.09 0.92 6.13
C ASN A 209 4.93 1.15 7.11
N HIS A 210 3.92 0.30 7.05
CA HIS A 210 2.72 0.41 7.89
C HIS A 210 2.14 1.84 7.90
N THR A 211 2.13 2.44 6.70
CA THR A 211 1.73 3.83 6.51
C THR A 211 0.25 4.00 6.75
N VAL A 212 -0.11 4.92 7.63
CA VAL A 212 -1.51 5.25 7.92
C VAL A 212 -2.15 5.95 6.72
N ILE A 213 -3.26 5.39 6.25
CA ILE A 213 -4.09 5.97 5.20
C ILE A 213 -5.06 6.97 5.83
N GLN A 214 -4.96 8.23 5.44
CA GLN A 214 -5.74 9.32 6.03
C GLN A 214 -7.22 9.25 5.65
N GLY A 215 -7.53 8.71 4.47
CA GLY A 215 -8.88 8.56 3.93
C GLY A 215 -8.84 8.24 2.44
N THR A 216 -9.95 8.49 1.74
CA THR A 216 -10.06 8.25 0.29
C THR A 216 -9.02 9.04 -0.50
N THR A 217 -8.54 8.47 -1.61
CA THR A 217 -7.71 9.18 -2.58
C THR A 217 -8.51 10.26 -3.28
N GLU A 218 -8.02 11.50 -3.21
CA GLU A 218 -8.65 12.67 -3.83
C GLU A 218 -7.65 13.36 -4.76
N TYR A 219 -8.02 13.56 -6.02
CA TYR A 219 -7.22 14.41 -6.93
C TYR A 219 -7.22 15.87 -6.47
N ARG A 220 -8.37 16.35 -5.97
CA ARG A 220 -8.55 17.70 -5.42
C ARG A 220 -9.20 17.63 -4.05
N GLY A 221 -8.63 18.35 -3.09
CA GLY A 221 -9.14 18.41 -1.72
C GLY A 221 -8.46 17.41 -0.78
N TRP A 222 -9.04 17.23 0.39
CA TRP A 222 -8.50 16.41 1.46
C TRP A 222 -9.12 15.02 1.48
N PRO A 223 -8.38 13.99 1.92
CA PRO A 223 -8.91 12.65 2.13
C PRO A 223 -10.17 12.65 2.98
N LYS A 224 -11.15 11.81 2.61
CA LYS A 224 -12.44 11.70 3.30
C LYS A 224 -12.54 10.36 4.02
N ASN A 225 -13.19 10.37 5.19
CA ASN A 225 -13.47 9.17 5.96
C ASN A 225 -14.96 8.78 5.80
N ILE A 226 -15.26 8.14 4.67
CA ILE A 226 -16.61 7.65 4.36
C ILE A 226 -16.69 6.19 4.80
N ALA A 227 -17.62 5.87 5.69
CA ALA A 227 -17.82 4.51 6.18
C ALA A 227 -18.17 3.54 5.05
N HIS A 228 -17.52 2.39 5.04
CA HIS A 228 -17.74 1.32 4.07
C HIS A 228 -17.32 -0.04 4.66
N GLY A 229 -17.74 -1.12 4.04
CA GLY A 229 -17.26 -2.48 4.28
C GLY A 229 -16.20 -2.90 3.24
N PRO A 230 -15.98 -4.23 3.10
CA PRO A 230 -15.18 -4.78 2.03
C PRO A 230 -15.61 -4.25 0.67
N ALA A 231 -14.65 -3.97 -0.21
CA ALA A 231 -14.91 -3.49 -1.56
C ALA A 231 -13.88 -4.05 -2.57
N ALA A 232 -14.09 -3.80 -3.85
CA ALA A 232 -13.27 -4.38 -4.90
C ALA A 232 -11.84 -3.80 -4.94
N LEU A 233 -10.91 -4.59 -5.44
CA LEU A 233 -9.64 -4.08 -5.96
C LEU A 233 -9.92 -3.45 -7.33
N LYS A 234 -9.41 -2.24 -7.57
CA LYS A 234 -9.62 -1.52 -8.83
C LYS A 234 -8.28 -1.13 -9.44
N LEU A 235 -8.15 -1.28 -10.75
CA LEU A 235 -7.02 -0.80 -11.54
C LEU A 235 -7.49 0.35 -12.44
N GLN A 236 -6.67 1.40 -12.48
CA GLN A 236 -7.05 2.65 -13.15
C GLN A 236 -6.62 2.67 -14.61
N ASP A 237 -7.51 3.14 -15.46
CA ASP A 237 -7.21 3.68 -16.79
C ASP A 237 -6.92 5.19 -16.66
N HIS A 238 -5.67 5.57 -16.88
CA HIS A 238 -5.25 6.97 -16.96
C HIS A 238 -4.76 7.32 -18.39
N SER A 239 -5.43 6.77 -19.40
CA SER A 239 -5.10 6.93 -20.83
C SER A 239 -3.68 6.50 -21.21
N ASN A 240 -3.00 5.74 -20.35
CA ASN A 240 -1.66 5.19 -20.59
C ASN A 240 -1.72 3.66 -20.71
N LYS A 241 -1.01 3.09 -21.67
CA LYS A 241 -0.98 1.64 -21.93
C LYS A 241 -0.13 0.89 -20.90
N VAL A 242 -0.46 1.01 -19.63
CA VAL A 242 0.17 0.22 -18.57
C VAL A 242 -0.30 -1.22 -18.67
N SER A 243 0.63 -2.16 -18.56
CA SER A 243 0.33 -3.60 -18.60
C SER A 243 0.43 -4.19 -17.20
N TYR A 244 -0.38 -5.22 -16.93
CA TYR A 244 -0.39 -5.96 -15.68
C TYR A 244 -0.31 -7.45 -15.93
N ARG A 245 0.27 -8.20 -14.99
CA ARG A 245 0.27 -9.68 -14.99
C ARG A 245 0.45 -10.22 -13.57
N ASN A 246 0.29 -11.52 -13.41
CA ASN A 246 0.56 -12.24 -12.16
C ASN A 246 -0.08 -11.53 -10.96
N ILE A 247 -1.42 -11.41 -10.98
CA ILE A 247 -2.16 -10.74 -9.92
C ILE A 247 -2.82 -11.80 -9.04
N TRP A 248 -2.43 -11.83 -7.78
CA TRP A 248 -3.09 -12.66 -6.78
C TRP A 248 -3.26 -11.93 -5.46
N ILE A 249 -4.26 -12.36 -4.71
CA ILE A 249 -4.62 -11.77 -3.43
C ILE A 249 -4.86 -12.86 -2.39
N ARG A 250 -4.56 -12.55 -1.16
CA ARG A 250 -4.76 -13.41 -0.01
C ARG A 250 -5.45 -12.61 1.08
N GLU A 251 -6.56 -13.13 1.63
CA GLU A 251 -7.26 -12.52 2.76
C GLU A 251 -6.51 -12.79 4.07
N LEU A 252 -6.49 -11.79 4.97
CA LEU A 252 -5.76 -11.81 6.25
C LEU A 252 -6.71 -11.85 7.44
#